data_fc4982e9b5b2d34337029906828fdaab
#
_entry.id   fc4982e9b5b2d34337029906828fdaab
#
_cell.length_a   1.000
_cell.length_b   1.000
_cell.length_c   1.000
_cell.angle_alpha   90.00
_cell.angle_beta   90.00
_cell.angle_gamma   90.00
#
_symmetry.space_group_name_H-M   'P 1'
#
loop_
_entity.id
_entity.type
_entity.pdbx_description
1 polymer ?
#
loop_
_entity_poly.entity_id
_entity_poly.type
_entity_poly.pdbx_seq_one_letter_code
_entity_poly.pdbx_strand_id
1 'polypeptide(L)'
;MYLKYFVYVSSVNNLSDARYCSGMFVDYIGFNFDQNSKNKISIDNFKEIKNWINGPKIVAEFGDSSITYIEEFMSKIEVDYLSINYSSEIIKKIDKNCIVNISDKNIMRQNPKFIEENKNKIKLVTIDDFDDSMIDFVKYEGIDIFIESKKSFLDTEKKLKKYDLGLKLSGSNELRPGYKDYNNISDILNEISIPT
;
A
#
# COMPACT_ATOMS: atom_id res chain seq x y z
N MET A 1 -17.58 7.88 -12.65
CA MET A 1 -16.80 6.62 -12.64
C MET A 1 -16.35 6.35 -11.23
N TYR A 2 -16.45 5.12 -10.73
CA TYR A 2 -15.93 4.69 -9.43
C TYR A 2 -15.36 3.25 -9.55
N LEU A 3 -14.49 2.88 -8.63
CA LEU A 3 -13.91 1.54 -8.61
C LEU A 3 -14.79 0.59 -7.78
N LYS A 4 -14.86 -0.67 -8.20
CA LYS A 4 -15.66 -1.73 -7.56
C LYS A 4 -15.11 -2.16 -6.20
N TYR A 5 -13.83 -1.97 -5.99
CA TYR A 5 -13.11 -2.30 -4.76
C TYR A 5 -12.32 -1.08 -4.29
N PHE A 6 -12.01 -1.01 -2.99
CA PHE A 6 -10.97 -0.11 -2.50
C PHE A 6 -9.63 -0.52 -3.09
N VAL A 7 -8.86 0.47 -3.56
CA VAL A 7 -7.59 0.22 -4.26
C VAL A 7 -6.45 0.99 -3.61
N TYR A 8 -5.37 0.27 -3.33
CA TYR A 8 -4.09 0.82 -2.92
C TYR A 8 -3.03 0.53 -3.99
N VAL A 9 -2.45 1.57 -4.57
CA VAL A 9 -1.32 1.45 -5.51
C VAL A 9 -0.03 1.78 -4.77
N SER A 10 0.79 0.78 -4.47
CA SER A 10 2.06 0.91 -3.75
C SER A 10 3.22 1.28 -4.68
N SER A 11 4.30 1.81 -4.11
CA SER A 11 5.59 2.03 -4.79
C SER A 11 5.51 2.91 -6.05
N VAL A 12 4.63 3.90 -6.06
CA VAL A 12 4.56 4.90 -7.11
C VAL A 12 5.80 5.79 -7.01
N ASN A 13 6.51 5.99 -8.12
CA ASN A 13 7.78 6.73 -8.14
C ASN A 13 7.88 7.81 -9.23
N ASN A 14 6.81 8.06 -9.97
CA ASN A 14 6.75 9.05 -11.03
C ASN A 14 5.39 9.75 -11.13
N LEU A 15 5.40 10.93 -11.74
CA LEU A 15 4.22 11.79 -11.88
C LEU A 15 3.12 11.16 -12.75
N SER A 16 3.50 10.45 -13.81
CA SER A 16 2.52 9.86 -14.75
C SER A 16 1.65 8.83 -14.07
N ASP A 17 2.24 7.92 -13.28
CA ASP A 17 1.49 6.93 -12.50
C ASP A 17 0.61 7.59 -11.44
N ALA A 18 1.19 8.53 -10.69
CA ALA A 18 0.46 9.21 -9.64
C ALA A 18 -0.80 9.92 -10.19
N ARG A 19 -0.66 10.62 -11.33
CA ARG A 19 -1.80 11.29 -12.00
C ARG A 19 -2.81 10.28 -12.56
N TYR A 20 -2.33 9.20 -13.18
CA TYR A 20 -3.20 8.15 -13.70
C TYR A 20 -4.01 7.52 -12.55
N CYS A 21 -3.36 7.08 -11.49
CA CYS A 21 -4.01 6.51 -10.31
C CYS A 21 -5.02 7.48 -9.67
N SER A 22 -4.64 8.76 -9.52
CA SER A 22 -5.54 9.80 -9.01
C SER A 22 -6.76 9.99 -9.93
N GLY A 23 -6.57 10.01 -11.25
CA GLY A 23 -7.64 10.11 -12.24
C GLY A 23 -8.57 8.90 -12.29
N MET A 24 -8.08 7.72 -11.90
CA MET A 24 -8.84 6.48 -11.76
C MET A 24 -9.52 6.33 -10.40
N PHE A 25 -9.42 7.33 -9.51
CA PHE A 25 -10.05 7.37 -8.18
C PHE A 25 -9.60 6.23 -7.26
N VAL A 26 -8.31 5.84 -7.29
CA VAL A 26 -7.76 4.92 -6.30
C VAL A 26 -7.82 5.56 -4.91
N ASP A 27 -7.95 4.75 -3.86
CA ASP A 27 -8.12 5.24 -2.49
C ASP A 27 -6.79 5.62 -1.85
N TYR A 28 -5.71 4.89 -2.16
CA TYR A 28 -4.39 5.08 -1.57
C TYR A 28 -3.30 5.05 -2.64
N ILE A 29 -2.33 5.97 -2.52
CA ILE A 29 -1.09 5.98 -3.30
C ILE A 29 0.09 5.92 -2.36
N GLY A 30 0.94 4.90 -2.50
CA GLY A 30 2.16 4.70 -1.74
C GLY A 30 3.40 5.17 -2.47
N PHE A 31 4.27 5.85 -1.74
CA PHE A 31 5.57 6.30 -2.20
C PHE A 31 6.67 5.62 -1.40
N ASN A 32 7.60 4.99 -2.08
CA ASN A 32 8.66 4.20 -1.44
C ASN A 32 9.79 5.08 -0.92
N PHE A 33 9.93 5.14 0.39
CA PHE A 33 11.02 5.81 1.10
C PHE A 33 11.94 4.84 1.87
N ASP A 34 11.79 3.52 1.65
CA ASP A 34 12.63 2.55 2.34
C ASP A 34 14.11 2.82 2.09
N GLN A 35 14.87 3.03 3.19
CA GLN A 35 16.30 3.34 3.13
C GLN A 35 17.11 2.28 2.38
N ASN A 36 16.65 1.04 2.39
CA ASN A 36 17.31 -0.12 1.77
C ASN A 36 16.86 -0.36 0.32
N SER A 37 15.82 0.34 -0.14
CA SER A 37 15.28 0.16 -1.49
C SER A 37 16.09 0.92 -2.53
N LYS A 38 16.39 0.25 -3.65
CA LYS A 38 17.00 0.89 -4.82
C LYS A 38 16.02 1.80 -5.57
N ASN A 39 14.72 1.57 -5.39
CA ASN A 39 13.64 2.28 -6.08
C ASN A 39 12.99 3.34 -5.20
N LYS A 40 13.69 3.82 -4.18
CA LYS A 40 13.16 4.87 -3.32
C LYS A 40 13.06 6.21 -4.06
N ILE A 41 12.00 6.95 -3.75
CA ILE A 41 11.80 8.31 -4.26
C ILE A 41 12.54 9.33 -3.38
N SER A 42 13.05 10.40 -3.98
CA SER A 42 13.58 11.54 -3.22
C SER A 42 12.44 12.40 -2.64
N ILE A 43 12.74 13.14 -1.57
CA ILE A 43 11.77 14.07 -0.95
C ILE A 43 11.32 15.12 -1.96
N ASP A 44 12.22 15.63 -2.78
CA ASP A 44 11.92 16.69 -3.75
C ASP A 44 10.98 16.17 -4.84
N ASN A 45 11.28 15.02 -5.44
CA ASN A 45 10.38 14.39 -6.41
C ASN A 45 9.01 14.05 -5.80
N PHE A 46 8.99 13.56 -4.55
CA PHE A 46 7.73 13.32 -3.86
C PHE A 46 6.89 14.60 -3.72
N LYS A 47 7.51 15.71 -3.28
CA LYS A 47 6.82 17.00 -3.12
C LYS A 47 6.29 17.53 -4.47
N GLU A 48 7.07 17.39 -5.53
CA GLU A 48 6.62 17.75 -6.88
C GLU A 48 5.41 16.92 -7.30
N ILE A 49 5.46 15.59 -7.16
CA ILE A 49 4.36 14.70 -7.52
C ILE A 49 3.12 14.98 -6.66
N LYS A 50 3.28 15.11 -5.34
CA LYS A 50 2.18 15.37 -4.41
C LYS A 50 1.38 16.62 -4.78
N ASN A 51 2.02 17.66 -5.31
CA ASN A 51 1.35 18.90 -5.72
C ASN A 51 0.42 18.72 -6.93
N TRP A 52 0.57 17.64 -7.69
CA TRP A 52 -0.21 17.37 -8.91
C TRP A 52 -1.35 16.36 -8.70
N ILE A 53 -1.43 15.72 -7.56
CA ILE A 53 -2.43 14.72 -7.26
C ILE A 53 -3.38 15.18 -6.16
N ASN A 54 -4.65 14.81 -6.28
CA ASN A 54 -5.67 15.12 -5.30
C ASN A 54 -6.69 13.97 -5.24
N GLY A 55 -7.23 13.72 -4.08
CA GLY A 55 -8.23 12.67 -3.84
C GLY A 55 -7.67 11.48 -3.06
N PRO A 56 -6.70 10.73 -3.57
CA PRO A 56 -6.12 9.58 -2.85
C PRO A 56 -5.46 9.97 -1.53
N LYS A 57 -5.53 9.06 -0.56
CA LYS A 57 -4.71 9.13 0.66
C LYS A 57 -3.26 8.82 0.34
N ILE A 58 -2.35 9.63 0.87
CA ILE A 58 -0.91 9.50 0.62
C ILE A 58 -0.27 8.64 1.69
N VAL A 59 0.47 7.62 1.26
CA VAL A 59 1.16 6.66 2.11
C VAL A 59 2.67 6.78 1.91
N ALA A 60 3.43 6.96 2.99
CA ALA A 60 4.89 6.84 2.97
C ALA A 60 5.29 5.41 3.34
N GLU A 61 5.93 4.70 2.42
CA GLU A 61 6.33 3.30 2.59
C GLU A 61 7.79 3.22 3.02
N PHE A 62 8.04 2.69 4.22
CA PHE A 62 9.37 2.62 4.82
C PHE A 62 9.93 1.19 4.94
N GLY A 63 9.11 0.15 4.65
CA GLY A 63 9.56 -1.22 4.72
C GLY A 63 10.19 -1.58 6.07
N ASP A 64 11.47 -1.97 6.04
CA ASP A 64 12.26 -2.32 7.22
C ASP A 64 13.22 -1.20 7.65
N SER A 65 12.94 0.04 7.30
CA SER A 65 13.74 1.20 7.71
C SER A 65 13.79 1.36 9.23
N SER A 66 14.89 1.90 9.75
CA SER A 66 15.03 2.16 11.19
C SER A 66 14.08 3.26 11.67
N ILE A 67 13.70 3.20 12.95
CA ILE A 67 12.81 4.21 13.55
C ILE A 67 13.39 5.62 13.42
N THR A 68 14.69 5.80 13.67
CA THR A 68 15.36 7.09 13.56
C THR A 68 15.26 7.66 12.14
N TYR A 69 15.42 6.81 11.13
CA TYR A 69 15.26 7.23 9.74
C TYR A 69 13.81 7.65 9.42
N ILE A 70 12.84 6.88 9.90
CA ILE A 70 11.42 7.20 9.73
C ILE A 70 11.07 8.54 10.36
N GLU A 71 11.49 8.78 11.62
CA GLU A 71 11.25 10.03 12.34
C GLU A 71 11.89 11.24 11.63
N GLU A 72 13.13 11.11 11.17
CA GLU A 72 13.80 12.15 10.41
C GLU A 72 13.04 12.47 9.10
N PHE A 73 12.59 11.45 8.38
CA PHE A 73 11.82 11.64 7.15
C PHE A 73 10.47 12.30 7.41
N MET A 74 9.75 11.85 8.43
CA MET A 74 8.44 12.36 8.80
C MET A 74 8.47 13.82 9.27
N SER A 75 9.63 14.31 9.73
CA SER A 75 9.80 15.74 10.02
C SER A 75 9.83 16.63 8.76
N LYS A 76 10.05 16.05 7.58
CA LYS A 76 10.25 16.76 6.30
C LYS A 76 9.07 16.63 5.33
N ILE A 77 8.18 15.65 5.56
CA ILE A 77 7.04 15.35 4.69
C ILE A 77 5.75 15.22 5.47
N GLU A 78 4.65 15.54 4.82
CA GLU A 78 3.30 15.34 5.33
C GLU A 78 2.57 14.29 4.50
N VAL A 79 2.10 13.23 5.16
CA VAL A 79 1.38 12.11 4.57
C VAL A 79 0.22 11.66 5.48
N ASP A 80 -0.77 10.97 4.92
CA ASP A 80 -1.90 10.46 5.70
C ASP A 80 -1.51 9.25 6.56
N TYR A 81 -0.71 8.33 6.00
CA TYR A 81 -0.32 7.07 6.64
C TYR A 81 1.16 6.75 6.46
N LEU A 82 1.67 5.94 7.38
CA LEU A 82 2.94 5.25 7.27
C LEU A 82 2.70 3.79 6.91
N SER A 83 3.45 3.25 5.96
CA SER A 83 3.50 1.81 5.72
C SER A 83 4.84 1.24 6.17
N ILE A 84 4.78 0.22 7.02
CA ILE A 84 5.94 -0.49 7.57
C ILE A 84 5.72 -1.99 7.43
N ASN A 85 6.79 -2.75 7.36
CA ASN A 85 6.70 -4.19 7.43
C ASN A 85 6.29 -4.64 8.85
N TYR A 86 5.74 -5.82 8.93
CA TYR A 86 5.31 -6.44 10.18
C TYR A 86 6.46 -6.48 11.21
N SER A 87 6.45 -5.54 12.15
CA SER A 87 7.48 -5.38 13.17
C SER A 87 6.89 -4.80 14.44
N SER A 88 7.01 -5.55 15.55
CA SER A 88 6.45 -5.11 16.84
C SER A 88 7.18 -3.92 17.45
N GLU A 89 8.47 -3.74 17.19
CA GLU A 89 9.24 -2.67 17.82
C GLU A 89 8.96 -1.29 17.20
N ILE A 90 8.84 -1.23 15.89
CA ILE A 90 8.63 0.03 15.18
C ILE A 90 7.24 0.58 15.49
N ILE A 91 6.20 -0.25 15.42
CA ILE A 91 4.81 0.21 15.63
C ILE A 91 4.59 0.78 17.04
N LYS A 92 5.27 0.25 18.05
CA LYS A 92 5.16 0.76 19.44
C LYS A 92 5.71 2.17 19.58
N LYS A 93 6.72 2.52 18.79
CA LYS A 93 7.44 3.80 18.87
C LYS A 93 6.83 4.90 17.98
N ILE A 94 6.10 4.53 16.93
CA ILE A 94 5.46 5.49 16.02
C ILE A 94 4.16 6.00 16.64
N ASP A 95 3.98 7.31 16.65
CA ASP A 95 2.74 7.99 17.04
C ASP A 95 1.94 8.46 15.82
N LYS A 96 1.67 7.54 14.90
CA LYS A 96 0.88 7.79 13.68
C LYS A 96 0.10 6.54 13.28
N ASN A 97 -1.00 6.73 12.58
CA ASN A 97 -1.75 5.62 11.98
C ASN A 97 -0.89 4.89 10.96
N CYS A 98 -0.82 3.57 11.09
CA CYS A 98 0.05 2.73 10.29
C CYS A 98 -0.75 1.81 9.36
N ILE A 99 -0.14 1.55 8.22
CA ILE A 99 -0.41 0.41 7.36
C ILE A 99 0.67 -0.62 7.64
N VAL A 100 0.28 -1.86 7.90
CA VAL A 100 1.23 -2.94 8.15
C VAL A 100 1.27 -3.87 6.95
N ASN A 101 2.45 -4.02 6.34
CA ASN A 101 2.65 -4.95 5.23
C ASN A 101 3.10 -6.32 5.73
N ILE A 102 2.41 -7.36 5.31
CA ILE A 102 2.70 -8.76 5.61
C ILE A 102 3.17 -9.43 4.33
N SER A 103 4.49 -9.59 4.19
CA SER A 103 5.11 -10.24 3.03
C SER A 103 5.20 -11.76 3.16
N ASP A 104 5.21 -12.29 4.39
CA ASP A 104 5.31 -13.72 4.67
C ASP A 104 4.34 -14.14 5.79
N LYS A 105 3.49 -15.14 5.50
CA LYS A 105 2.56 -15.73 6.45
C LYS A 105 3.22 -16.35 7.70
N ASN A 106 4.49 -16.76 7.59
CA ASN A 106 5.20 -17.34 8.72
C ASN A 106 5.49 -16.32 9.82
N ILE A 107 5.66 -15.05 9.46
CA ILE A 107 5.86 -13.96 10.42
C ILE A 107 4.62 -13.82 11.32
N MET A 108 3.41 -13.93 10.75
CA MET A 108 2.17 -13.86 11.52
C MET A 108 2.03 -15.00 12.52
N ARG A 109 2.48 -16.22 12.15
CA ARG A 109 2.44 -17.39 13.04
C ARG A 109 3.35 -17.25 14.24
N GLN A 110 4.43 -16.48 14.12
CA GLN A 110 5.37 -16.22 15.23
C GLN A 110 4.79 -15.25 16.27
N ASN A 111 3.96 -14.31 15.84
CA ASN A 111 3.28 -13.38 16.74
C ASN A 111 1.80 -13.15 16.33
N PRO A 112 0.92 -14.14 16.56
CA PRO A 112 -0.46 -14.10 16.06
C PRO A 112 -1.31 -12.97 16.69
N LYS A 113 -0.90 -12.43 17.82
CA LYS A 113 -1.63 -11.34 18.51
C LYS A 113 -1.17 -9.93 18.11
N PHE A 114 -0.17 -9.82 17.24
CA PHE A 114 0.43 -8.53 16.89
C PHE A 114 -0.61 -7.49 16.40
N ILE A 115 -1.51 -7.89 15.52
CA ILE A 115 -2.55 -6.99 14.99
C ILE A 115 -3.50 -6.57 16.12
N GLU A 116 -3.97 -7.52 16.93
CA GLU A 116 -4.87 -7.28 18.06
C GLU A 116 -4.25 -6.31 19.07
N GLU A 117 -3.01 -6.54 19.46
CA GLU A 117 -2.29 -5.72 20.44
C GLU A 117 -2.04 -4.28 19.96
N ASN A 118 -1.99 -4.06 18.63
CA ASN A 118 -1.68 -2.77 18.02
C ASN A 118 -2.84 -2.16 17.22
N LYS A 119 -4.07 -2.69 17.34
CA LYS A 119 -5.24 -2.29 16.54
C LYS A 119 -5.57 -0.80 16.62
N ASN A 120 -5.21 -0.11 17.69
CA ASN A 120 -5.45 1.33 17.84
C ASN A 120 -4.57 2.17 16.88
N LYS A 121 -3.44 1.63 16.44
CA LYS A 121 -2.49 2.29 15.53
C LYS A 121 -2.62 1.74 14.10
N ILE A 122 -2.99 0.48 13.93
CA ILE A 122 -3.14 -0.15 12.62
C ILE A 122 -4.51 0.22 12.06
N LYS A 123 -4.53 0.82 10.88
CA LYS A 123 -5.75 1.16 10.15
C LYS A 123 -5.98 0.27 8.94
N LEU A 124 -4.89 -0.26 8.40
CA LEU A 124 -4.92 -1.09 7.21
C LEU A 124 -3.80 -2.13 7.27
N VAL A 125 -4.10 -3.33 6.79
CA VAL A 125 -3.12 -4.40 6.59
C VAL A 125 -3.03 -4.72 5.11
N THR A 126 -1.82 -4.79 4.56
CA THR A 126 -1.59 -5.29 3.21
C THR A 126 -0.92 -6.66 3.27
N ILE A 127 -1.34 -7.58 2.39
CA ILE A 127 -0.82 -8.96 2.36
C ILE A 127 -0.36 -9.28 0.95
N ASP A 128 0.94 -9.52 0.78
CA ASP A 128 1.53 -9.76 -0.53
C ASP A 128 1.27 -11.19 -1.05
N ASP A 129 1.14 -12.16 -0.16
CA ASP A 129 0.87 -13.57 -0.51
C ASP A 129 -0.28 -14.13 0.35
N PHE A 130 -1.49 -13.68 0.03
CA PHE A 130 -2.68 -14.00 0.80
C PHE A 130 -3.10 -15.47 0.65
N ASP A 131 -3.26 -16.12 1.78
CA ASP A 131 -3.83 -17.45 1.96
C ASP A 131 -5.08 -17.36 2.84
N ASP A 132 -6.13 -18.14 2.53
CA ASP A 132 -7.40 -18.09 3.26
C ASP A 132 -7.25 -18.30 4.78
N SER A 133 -6.23 -19.05 5.21
CA SER A 133 -5.96 -19.29 6.63
C SER A 133 -5.45 -18.04 7.38
N MET A 134 -5.10 -16.97 6.66
CA MET A 134 -4.61 -15.74 7.28
C MET A 134 -5.75 -14.83 7.77
N ILE A 135 -6.96 -15.03 7.26
CA ILE A 135 -8.07 -14.10 7.52
C ILE A 135 -8.38 -13.95 9.01
N ASP A 136 -8.34 -15.05 9.77
CA ASP A 136 -8.67 -15.05 11.20
C ASP A 136 -7.64 -14.29 12.05
N PHE A 137 -6.42 -14.07 11.52
CA PHE A 137 -5.35 -13.34 12.21
C PHE A 137 -5.36 -11.84 11.93
N VAL A 138 -6.04 -11.40 10.86
CA VAL A 138 -5.99 -9.99 10.42
C VAL A 138 -7.35 -9.31 10.43
N LYS A 139 -8.45 -10.05 10.52
CA LYS A 139 -9.81 -9.51 10.47
C LYS A 139 -10.23 -8.97 11.84
N TYR A 140 -10.03 -7.68 12.03
CA TYR A 140 -10.48 -6.95 13.22
C TYR A 140 -11.36 -5.77 12.80
N GLU A 141 -12.30 -5.40 13.65
CA GLU A 141 -13.16 -4.24 13.42
C GLU A 141 -12.33 -2.95 13.29
N GLY A 142 -12.61 -2.19 12.25
CA GLY A 142 -11.92 -0.93 11.95
C GLY A 142 -10.54 -1.09 11.30
N ILE A 143 -10.17 -2.30 10.85
CA ILE A 143 -8.95 -2.56 10.08
C ILE A 143 -9.32 -3.08 8.71
N ASP A 144 -8.97 -2.32 7.67
CA ASP A 144 -9.14 -2.72 6.28
C ASP A 144 -8.01 -3.68 5.85
N ILE A 145 -8.35 -4.66 5.02
CA ILE A 145 -7.39 -5.66 4.53
C ILE A 145 -7.30 -5.56 3.02
N PHE A 146 -6.08 -5.38 2.51
CA PHE A 146 -5.79 -5.34 1.08
C PHE A 146 -4.88 -6.49 0.68
N ILE A 147 -5.19 -7.15 -0.42
CA ILE A 147 -4.38 -8.26 -0.94
C ILE A 147 -3.78 -7.91 -2.29
N GLU A 148 -2.53 -8.35 -2.51
CA GLU A 148 -1.83 -8.08 -3.77
C GLU A 148 -2.30 -9.01 -4.89
N SER A 149 -2.52 -8.42 -6.07
CA SER A 149 -2.80 -9.16 -7.30
C SER A 149 -1.49 -9.59 -7.96
N LYS A 150 -1.14 -10.90 -7.90
CA LYS A 150 0.18 -11.38 -8.39
C LYS A 150 0.15 -12.02 -9.78
N LYS A 151 -0.72 -12.99 -10.02
CA LYS A 151 -0.66 -13.83 -11.23
C LYS A 151 -1.91 -13.78 -12.09
N SER A 152 -3.08 -13.77 -11.47
CA SER A 152 -4.38 -13.76 -12.13
C SER A 152 -5.31 -12.88 -11.32
N PHE A 153 -5.78 -11.83 -11.96
CA PHE A 153 -6.75 -10.95 -11.31
C PHE A 153 -8.05 -11.72 -10.99
N LEU A 154 -8.48 -12.65 -11.83
CA LEU A 154 -9.69 -13.45 -11.60
C LEU A 154 -9.63 -14.22 -10.28
N ASP A 155 -8.49 -14.80 -9.91
CA ASP A 155 -8.35 -15.54 -8.65
C ASP A 155 -8.27 -14.57 -7.45
N THR A 156 -7.65 -13.44 -7.64
CA THR A 156 -7.65 -12.34 -6.65
C THR A 156 -9.08 -11.84 -6.44
N GLU A 157 -9.83 -11.58 -7.51
CA GLU A 157 -11.20 -11.07 -7.43
C GLU A 157 -12.15 -12.00 -6.66
N LYS A 158 -12.01 -13.33 -6.80
CA LYS A 158 -12.77 -14.29 -5.99
C LYS A 158 -12.54 -14.09 -4.49
N LYS A 159 -11.29 -13.83 -4.09
CA LYS A 159 -10.92 -13.58 -2.69
C LYS A 159 -11.43 -12.22 -2.20
N LEU A 160 -11.29 -11.16 -3.03
CA LEU A 160 -11.85 -9.84 -2.73
C LEU A 160 -13.34 -9.94 -2.39
N LYS A 161 -14.12 -10.61 -3.24
CA LYS A 161 -15.58 -10.81 -3.04
C LYS A 161 -15.90 -11.68 -1.82
N LYS A 162 -15.15 -12.78 -1.64
CA LYS A 162 -15.41 -13.76 -0.57
C LYS A 162 -15.22 -13.17 0.83
N TYR A 163 -14.22 -12.32 1.00
CA TYR A 163 -13.80 -11.81 2.29
C TYR A 163 -14.03 -10.32 2.49
N ASP A 164 -14.57 -9.63 1.49
CA ASP A 164 -14.76 -8.16 1.47
C ASP A 164 -13.43 -7.42 1.68
N LEU A 165 -12.49 -7.65 0.76
CA LEU A 165 -11.13 -7.14 0.82
C LEU A 165 -10.90 -6.01 -0.20
N GLY A 166 -9.91 -5.17 0.08
CA GLY A 166 -9.34 -4.22 -0.86
C GLY A 166 -8.28 -4.86 -1.77
N LEU A 167 -7.99 -4.20 -2.87
CA LEU A 167 -7.01 -4.60 -3.87
C LEU A 167 -5.73 -3.79 -3.71
N LYS A 168 -4.58 -4.46 -3.55
CA LYS A 168 -3.25 -3.85 -3.65
C LYS A 168 -2.66 -4.12 -5.03
N LEU A 169 -2.20 -3.06 -5.68
CA LEU A 169 -1.41 -3.11 -6.92
C LEU A 169 -0.04 -2.49 -6.64
N SER A 170 0.98 -2.96 -7.34
CA SER A 170 2.33 -2.38 -7.25
C SER A 170 2.59 -1.47 -8.45
N GLY A 171 3.11 -0.28 -8.18
CA GLY A 171 3.63 0.62 -9.20
C GLY A 171 4.70 -0.09 -10.03
N SER A 172 4.79 0.25 -11.31
CA SER A 172 5.78 -0.34 -12.18
C SER A 172 7.04 0.54 -12.28
N ASN A 173 8.21 -0.08 -12.37
CA ASN A 173 9.43 0.65 -12.67
C ASN A 173 9.45 1.07 -14.15
N GLU A 174 10.01 2.23 -14.46
CA GLU A 174 10.32 2.59 -15.83
C GLU A 174 11.36 1.62 -16.39
N LEU A 175 11.06 0.96 -17.51
CA LEU A 175 12.00 0.10 -18.24
C LEU A 175 13.07 0.94 -18.94
N ARG A 176 12.72 2.17 -19.36
CA ARG A 176 13.58 3.22 -19.92
C ARG A 176 12.96 4.57 -19.59
N PRO A 177 13.74 5.66 -19.47
CA PRO A 177 13.20 7.00 -19.30
C PRO A 177 12.08 7.30 -20.30
N GLY A 178 10.87 7.58 -19.81
CA GLY A 178 9.68 7.86 -20.63
C GLY A 178 9.00 6.64 -21.28
N TYR A 179 9.49 5.41 -21.08
CA TYR A 179 8.83 4.19 -21.55
C TYR A 179 8.47 3.28 -20.38
N LYS A 180 7.19 3.21 -20.09
CA LYS A 180 6.63 2.43 -18.99
C LYS A 180 5.59 1.45 -19.51
N ASP A 181 5.62 0.25 -18.98
CA ASP A 181 4.56 -0.73 -19.19
C ASP A 181 3.42 -0.49 -18.18
N TYR A 182 2.40 0.24 -18.62
CA TYR A 182 1.19 0.48 -17.82
C TYR A 182 0.21 -0.70 -17.82
N ASN A 183 0.46 -1.72 -18.65
CA ASN A 183 -0.55 -2.71 -19.01
C ASN A 183 -1.15 -3.39 -17.78
N ASN A 184 -0.37 -3.69 -16.74
CA ASN A 184 -0.89 -4.41 -15.59
C ASN A 184 -1.82 -3.57 -14.70
N ILE A 185 -1.45 -2.32 -14.38
CA ILE A 185 -2.28 -1.45 -13.52
C ILE A 185 -3.49 -0.94 -14.30
N SER A 186 -3.27 -0.47 -15.53
CA SER A 186 -4.35 0.08 -16.35
C SER A 186 -5.41 -0.94 -16.71
N ASP A 187 -4.99 -2.17 -17.05
CA ASP A 187 -5.93 -3.23 -17.42
C ASP A 187 -6.81 -3.60 -16.22
N ILE A 188 -6.22 -3.80 -15.04
CA ILE A 188 -6.97 -4.12 -13.83
C ILE A 188 -7.89 -2.96 -13.43
N LEU A 189 -7.39 -1.72 -13.39
CA LEU A 189 -8.21 -0.57 -13.01
C LEU A 189 -9.38 -0.36 -13.98
N ASN A 190 -9.19 -0.57 -15.29
CA ASN A 190 -10.26 -0.52 -16.26
C ASN A 190 -11.28 -1.64 -16.07
N GLU A 191 -10.84 -2.87 -15.77
CA GLU A 191 -11.70 -4.03 -15.52
C GLU A 191 -12.62 -3.83 -14.30
N ILE A 192 -12.11 -3.18 -13.25
CA ILE A 192 -12.89 -2.92 -12.02
C ILE A 192 -13.62 -1.58 -12.02
N SER A 193 -13.50 -0.79 -13.08
CA SER A 193 -14.20 0.50 -13.22
C SER A 193 -15.66 0.30 -13.52
N ILE A 194 -16.52 1.07 -12.82
CA ILE A 194 -17.97 1.11 -13.06
C ILE A 194 -18.31 2.48 -13.66
N PRO A 195 -18.85 2.52 -14.90
CA PRO A 195 -19.36 3.77 -15.49
C PRO A 195 -20.48 4.34 -14.60
N THR A 196 -20.48 5.67 -14.44
CA THR A 196 -21.59 6.43 -13.85
C THR A 196 -22.66 6.67 -14.87
#